data_02f3472526e5ce3860078da1b5a897d8
#
_entry.id   02f3472526e5ce3860078da1b5a897d8
#
_cell.length_a   1.000
_cell.length_b   1.000
_cell.length_c   1.000
_cell.angle_alpha   90.00
_cell.angle_beta   90.00
_cell.angle_gamma   90.00
#
_symmetry.space_group_name_H-M   'P 1'
#
loop_
_entity.id
_entity.type
_entity.pdbx_description
1 polymer ?
#
loop_
_entity_poly.entity_id
_entity_poly.type
_entity_poly.pdbx_seq_one_letter_code
_entity_poly.pdbx_strand_id
1 'polypeptide(L)'
;PIRRFEVPTEEAIKVFEARGAISKSKLLKSTGRLYTTYYQIDDYVDYYYGSLLTNTSQLFLFGLEPYYDGVLLRIPSKQDPSQLGKLIRQDKMFDIFVEHHRWQNILGLRTVGDLNEAVAKGHTTDIINLSEALQEKKISHIADEIAARKGVKLVLLAGPSSSGKTTTCKRLSIQLLANGIKPLQ
;
A
#
# COMPACT_ATOMS: atom_id res chain seq x y z
N PRO A 1 -4.21 -29.34 3.33
CA PRO A 1 -5.47 -28.70 2.93
C PRO A 1 -5.54 -27.26 3.45
N ILE A 2 -6.25 -26.41 2.71
CA ILE A 2 -6.62 -25.06 3.15
C ILE A 2 -8.07 -25.14 3.64
N ARG A 3 -8.27 -24.92 4.92
CA ARG A 3 -9.60 -25.02 5.54
C ARG A 3 -10.22 -23.64 5.67
N ARG A 4 -11.48 -23.50 5.25
CA ARG A 4 -12.28 -22.28 5.38
C ARG A 4 -13.18 -22.40 6.61
N PHE A 5 -13.17 -21.38 7.45
CA PHE A 5 -14.04 -21.26 8.61
C PHE A 5 -14.90 -20.01 8.46
N GLU A 6 -16.17 -20.12 8.80
CA GLU A 6 -17.09 -18.98 8.92
C GLU A 6 -17.69 -19.02 10.32
N VAL A 7 -17.34 -18.03 11.12
CA VAL A 7 -17.66 -17.98 12.55
C VAL A 7 -18.20 -16.61 12.93
N PRO A 8 -18.86 -16.47 14.09
CA PRO A 8 -19.15 -15.16 14.64
C PRO A 8 -17.88 -14.30 14.73
N THR A 9 -17.99 -13.01 14.38
CA THR A 9 -16.81 -12.12 14.32
C THR A 9 -16.07 -12.04 15.65
N GLU A 10 -16.76 -12.11 16.77
CA GLU A 10 -16.16 -12.12 18.10
C GLU A 10 -15.25 -13.34 18.32
N GLU A 11 -15.62 -14.49 17.79
CA GLU A 11 -14.80 -15.70 17.85
C GLU A 11 -13.55 -15.56 16.96
N ALA A 12 -13.70 -15.05 15.74
CA ALA A 12 -12.56 -14.75 14.86
C ALA A 12 -11.57 -13.78 15.51
N ILE A 13 -12.06 -12.75 16.18
CA ILE A 13 -11.23 -11.79 16.93
C ILE A 13 -10.39 -12.51 17.98
N LYS A 14 -10.98 -13.38 18.80
CA LYS A 14 -10.25 -14.16 19.80
C LYS A 14 -9.17 -15.05 19.17
N VAL A 15 -9.48 -15.69 18.03
CA VAL A 15 -8.52 -16.50 17.28
C VAL A 15 -7.30 -15.68 16.84
N PHE A 16 -7.49 -14.46 16.32
CA PHE A 16 -6.40 -13.60 15.89
C PHE A 16 -5.62 -13.00 17.07
N GLU A 17 -6.30 -12.62 18.15
CA GLU A 17 -5.65 -12.11 19.37
C GLU A 17 -4.76 -13.17 20.03
N ALA A 18 -5.22 -14.43 20.14
CA ALA A 18 -4.43 -15.54 20.66
C ALA A 18 -3.15 -15.82 19.87
N ARG A 19 -3.11 -15.38 18.58
CA ARG A 19 -1.95 -15.53 17.70
C ARG A 19 -1.11 -14.23 17.57
N GLY A 20 -1.42 -13.21 18.35
CA GLY A 20 -0.73 -11.92 18.29
C GLY A 20 -1.01 -11.10 17.02
N ALA A 21 -2.02 -11.47 16.22
CA ALA A 21 -2.40 -10.77 15.00
C ALA A 21 -3.28 -9.54 15.30
N ILE A 22 -2.76 -8.60 16.09
CA ILE A 22 -3.49 -7.44 16.65
C ILE A 22 -4.08 -6.55 15.55
N SER A 23 -3.38 -6.34 14.44
CA SER A 23 -3.87 -5.52 13.32
C SER A 23 -5.15 -6.11 12.71
N LYS A 24 -5.25 -7.43 12.62
CA LYS A 24 -6.43 -8.13 12.11
C LYS A 24 -7.59 -8.05 13.11
N SER A 25 -7.31 -8.21 14.39
CA SER A 25 -8.31 -8.00 15.45
C SER A 25 -8.89 -6.59 15.42
N LYS A 26 -8.04 -5.56 15.31
CA LYS A 26 -8.49 -4.16 15.17
C LYS A 26 -9.37 -3.96 13.94
N LEU A 27 -8.98 -4.53 12.79
CA LEU A 27 -9.77 -4.47 11.57
C LEU A 27 -11.15 -5.08 11.79
N LEU A 28 -11.24 -6.29 12.32
CA LEU A 28 -12.50 -6.99 12.53
C LEU A 28 -13.42 -6.26 13.50
N LYS A 29 -12.88 -5.70 14.58
CA LYS A 29 -13.64 -4.89 15.55
C LYS A 29 -14.28 -3.65 14.90
N SER A 30 -13.67 -3.12 13.85
CA SER A 30 -14.13 -1.92 13.17
C SER A 30 -15.09 -2.16 11.99
N THR A 31 -15.29 -3.42 11.56
CA THR A 31 -16.10 -3.72 10.36
C THR A 31 -17.61 -3.82 10.63
N GLY A 32 -18.02 -4.02 11.87
CA GLY A 32 -19.42 -4.21 12.26
C GLY A 32 -20.07 -5.48 11.67
N ARG A 33 -19.29 -6.43 11.15
CA ARG A 33 -19.80 -7.69 10.59
C ARG A 33 -20.18 -8.66 11.68
N LEU A 34 -21.30 -9.37 11.51
CA LEU A 34 -21.74 -10.41 12.43
C LEU A 34 -20.90 -11.68 12.30
N TYR A 35 -20.52 -12.03 11.06
CA TYR A 35 -19.74 -13.22 10.75
C TYR A 35 -18.46 -12.84 9.97
N THR A 36 -17.41 -13.59 10.21
CA THR A 36 -16.09 -13.44 9.55
C THR A 36 -15.64 -14.77 9.02
N THR A 37 -15.16 -14.75 7.77
CA THR A 37 -14.48 -15.90 7.16
C THR A 37 -12.97 -15.75 7.33
N TYR A 38 -12.32 -16.81 7.80
CA TYR A 38 -10.87 -16.93 7.80
C TYR A 38 -10.43 -18.30 7.28
N TYR A 39 -9.15 -18.42 6.96
CA TYR A 39 -8.57 -19.65 6.44
C TYR A 39 -7.46 -20.15 7.34
N GLN A 40 -7.29 -21.47 7.36
CA GLN A 40 -6.26 -22.13 8.15
C GLN A 40 -5.49 -23.14 7.29
N ILE A 41 -4.17 -23.10 7.40
CA ILE A 41 -3.23 -24.08 6.85
C ILE A 41 -2.37 -24.52 8.03
N ASP A 42 -2.53 -25.76 8.47
CA ASP A 42 -1.89 -26.28 9.69
C ASP A 42 -2.11 -25.33 10.88
N ASP A 43 -1.06 -24.75 11.44
CA ASP A 43 -1.14 -23.80 12.55
C ASP A 43 -1.26 -22.32 12.11
N TYR A 44 -1.12 -22.04 10.81
CA TYR A 44 -1.22 -20.70 10.28
C TYR A 44 -2.67 -20.32 9.98
N VAL A 45 -3.11 -19.18 10.49
CA VAL A 45 -4.46 -18.64 10.29
C VAL A 45 -4.38 -17.24 9.71
N ASP A 46 -5.17 -17.00 8.65
CA ASP A 46 -5.26 -15.68 8.06
C ASP A 46 -6.67 -15.32 7.57
N TYR A 47 -6.92 -14.03 7.46
CA TYR A 47 -8.13 -13.43 6.93
C TYR A 47 -7.93 -13.09 5.45
N TYR A 48 -8.88 -13.50 4.60
CA TYR A 48 -8.83 -13.23 3.17
C TYR A 48 -10.22 -12.92 2.62
N TYR A 49 -10.32 -11.96 1.73
CA TYR A 49 -11.61 -11.46 1.22
C TYR A 49 -12.27 -12.36 0.17
N GLY A 50 -11.52 -13.23 -0.45
CA GLY A 50 -12.00 -14.08 -1.53
C GLY A 50 -11.98 -15.56 -1.19
N SER A 51 -12.22 -16.37 -2.21
CA SER A 51 -12.06 -17.81 -2.10
C SER A 51 -10.61 -18.19 -2.35
N LEU A 52 -10.08 -19.07 -1.53
CA LEU A 52 -8.77 -19.68 -1.72
C LEU A 52 -8.93 -21.09 -2.32
N LEU A 53 -7.85 -21.60 -2.88
CA LEU A 53 -7.75 -23.01 -3.27
C LEU A 53 -7.97 -23.92 -2.06
N THR A 54 -8.46 -25.12 -2.29
CA THR A 54 -8.71 -26.11 -1.22
C THR A 54 -7.45 -26.82 -0.76
N ASN A 55 -6.38 -26.76 -1.57
CA ASN A 55 -5.14 -27.45 -1.30
C ASN A 55 -3.92 -26.70 -1.87
N THR A 56 -2.83 -26.69 -1.12
CA THR A 56 -1.55 -26.09 -1.53
C THR A 56 -0.83 -26.90 -2.61
N SER A 57 -1.19 -28.16 -2.86
CA SER A 57 -0.60 -28.97 -3.94
C SER A 57 -0.76 -28.39 -5.34
N GLN A 58 -1.71 -27.46 -5.52
CA GLN A 58 -1.90 -26.75 -6.78
C GLN A 58 -0.90 -25.58 -6.97
N LEU A 59 -0.13 -25.23 -5.94
CA LEU A 59 0.86 -24.16 -5.93
C LEU A 59 2.27 -24.76 -6.07
N PHE A 60 2.54 -25.39 -7.21
CA PHE A 60 3.78 -26.16 -7.43
C PHE A 60 4.91 -25.35 -8.05
N LEU A 61 4.60 -24.20 -8.64
CA LEU A 61 5.61 -23.36 -9.31
C LEU A 61 5.61 -21.96 -8.70
N PHE A 62 6.60 -21.67 -7.89
CA PHE A 62 6.87 -20.33 -7.36
C PHE A 62 8.37 -20.20 -7.04
N GLY A 63 8.85 -18.99 -6.91
CA GLY A 63 10.21 -18.69 -6.48
C GLY A 63 10.21 -17.58 -5.43
N LEU A 64 11.12 -17.67 -4.48
CA LEU A 64 11.38 -16.62 -3.50
C LEU A 64 12.82 -16.16 -3.69
N GLU A 65 13.01 -14.86 -3.89
CA GLU A 65 14.32 -14.27 -4.09
C GLU A 65 14.50 -13.05 -3.18
N PRO A 66 15.70 -12.81 -2.65
CA PRO A 66 15.99 -11.54 -1.96
C PRO A 66 15.74 -10.35 -2.93
N TYR A 67 15.04 -9.34 -2.45
CA TYR A 67 14.74 -8.14 -3.22
C TYR A 67 14.87 -6.92 -2.32
N TYR A 68 16.00 -6.21 -2.42
CA TYR A 68 16.42 -5.16 -1.50
C TYR A 68 16.43 -5.66 -0.04
N ASP A 69 15.66 -5.04 0.84
CA ASP A 69 15.47 -5.43 2.25
C ASP A 69 14.28 -6.38 2.47
N GLY A 70 13.66 -6.84 1.39
CA GLY A 70 12.49 -7.73 1.43
C GLY A 70 12.68 -9.00 0.61
N VAL A 71 11.57 -9.63 0.29
CA VAL A 71 11.49 -10.87 -0.49
C VAL A 71 10.55 -10.69 -1.67
N LEU A 72 11.01 -11.07 -2.85
CA LEU A 72 10.20 -11.12 -4.07
C LEU A 72 9.60 -12.51 -4.24
N LEU A 73 8.28 -12.60 -4.29
CA LEU A 73 7.56 -13.79 -4.72
C LEU A 73 7.40 -13.77 -6.25
N ARG A 74 8.05 -14.74 -6.92
CA ARG A 74 7.84 -14.98 -8.35
C ARG A 74 6.75 -16.02 -8.55
N ILE A 75 5.83 -15.73 -9.43
CA ILE A 75 4.71 -16.58 -9.80
C ILE A 75 4.84 -17.03 -11.27
N PRO A 76 4.06 -18.03 -11.72
CA PRO A 76 4.05 -18.46 -13.10
C PRO A 76 3.82 -17.30 -14.07
N SER A 77 4.52 -17.32 -15.20
CA SER A 77 4.36 -16.35 -16.27
C SER A 77 2.95 -16.43 -16.88
N LYS A 78 2.35 -15.30 -17.20
CA LYS A 78 1.07 -15.27 -17.94
C LYS A 78 1.20 -15.79 -19.37
N GLN A 79 2.39 -15.70 -19.96
CA GLN A 79 2.66 -16.14 -21.34
C GLN A 79 2.98 -17.63 -21.42
N ASP A 80 3.70 -18.14 -20.43
CA ASP A 80 4.03 -19.56 -20.30
C ASP A 80 3.93 -19.98 -18.83
N PRO A 81 2.78 -20.53 -18.40
CA PRO A 81 2.56 -20.94 -17.02
C PRO A 81 3.47 -22.07 -16.50
N SER A 82 4.22 -22.71 -17.39
CA SER A 82 5.21 -23.72 -17.01
C SER A 82 6.52 -23.12 -16.49
N GLN A 83 6.70 -21.81 -16.62
CA GLN A 83 7.91 -21.09 -16.24
C GLN A 83 7.59 -19.92 -15.29
N LEU A 84 8.55 -19.59 -14.44
CA LEU A 84 8.45 -18.39 -13.60
C LEU A 84 8.56 -17.12 -14.46
N GLY A 85 7.78 -16.13 -14.13
CA GLY A 85 7.89 -14.79 -14.72
C GLY A 85 9.33 -14.26 -14.61
N LYS A 86 9.78 -13.50 -15.61
CA LYS A 86 11.12 -12.89 -15.58
C LYS A 86 11.22 -11.88 -14.45
N LEU A 87 12.34 -11.88 -13.74
CA LEU A 87 12.67 -10.84 -12.78
C LEU A 87 13.01 -9.55 -13.51
N ILE A 88 12.23 -8.52 -13.30
CA ILE A 88 12.51 -7.15 -13.75
C ILE A 88 12.67 -6.28 -12.51
N ARG A 89 13.87 -5.79 -12.26
CA ARG A 89 14.11 -4.87 -11.14
C ARG A 89 13.48 -3.52 -11.45
N GLN A 90 12.76 -3.00 -10.45
CA GLN A 90 12.06 -1.72 -10.53
C GLN A 90 12.49 -0.83 -9.36
N ASP A 91 13.74 -0.37 -9.39
CA ASP A 91 14.37 0.36 -8.29
C ASP A 91 13.54 1.59 -7.88
N LYS A 92 13.13 2.42 -8.84
CA LYS A 92 12.31 3.62 -8.57
C LYS A 92 10.95 3.30 -7.96
N MET A 93 10.33 2.18 -8.35
CA MET A 93 9.06 1.74 -7.77
C MET A 93 9.28 1.29 -6.33
N PHE A 94 10.36 0.59 -6.05
CA PHE A 94 10.70 0.17 -4.70
C PHE A 94 10.96 1.36 -3.78
N ASP A 95 11.70 2.38 -4.25
CA ASP A 95 11.93 3.62 -3.49
C ASP A 95 10.62 4.32 -3.10
N ILE A 96 9.62 4.32 -4.00
CA ILE A 96 8.29 4.87 -3.70
C ILE A 96 7.57 4.07 -2.61
N PHE A 97 7.66 2.74 -2.61
CA PHE A 97 7.10 1.92 -1.53
C PHE A 97 7.77 2.21 -0.20
N VAL A 98 9.10 2.35 -0.16
CA VAL A 98 9.85 2.71 1.05
C VAL A 98 9.43 4.09 1.55
N GLU A 99 9.29 5.08 0.66
CA GLU A 99 8.80 6.41 1.02
C GLU A 99 7.38 6.36 1.59
N HIS A 100 6.48 5.58 0.96
CA HIS A 100 5.11 5.42 1.44
C HIS A 100 5.07 4.78 2.84
N HIS A 101 5.90 3.78 3.11
CA HIS A 101 6.03 3.21 4.46
C HIS A 101 6.50 4.22 5.50
N ARG A 102 7.43 5.12 5.14
CA ARG A 102 7.83 6.23 6.03
C ARG A 102 6.66 7.16 6.34
N TRP A 103 5.85 7.50 5.35
CA TRP A 103 4.66 8.32 5.56
C TRP A 103 3.63 7.63 6.47
N GLN A 104 3.37 6.35 6.25
CA GLN A 104 2.49 5.56 7.13
C GLN A 104 3.00 5.56 8.59
N ASN A 105 4.31 5.47 8.80
CA ASN A 105 4.89 5.54 10.13
C ASN A 105 4.72 6.95 10.76
N ILE A 106 4.90 8.02 9.99
CA ILE A 106 4.68 9.40 10.47
C ILE A 106 3.21 9.60 10.85
N LEU A 107 2.28 9.08 10.04
CA LEU A 107 0.85 9.16 10.30
C LEU A 107 0.40 8.24 11.46
N GLY A 108 1.21 7.27 11.87
CA GLY A 108 0.81 6.22 12.81
C GLY A 108 -0.24 5.25 12.26
N LEU A 109 -0.40 5.20 10.93
CA LEU A 109 -1.43 4.44 10.23
C LEU A 109 -0.80 3.35 9.36
N ARG A 110 -0.41 2.24 9.96
CA ARG A 110 0.22 1.12 9.23
C ARG A 110 -0.80 0.18 8.59
N THR A 111 -1.99 0.13 9.14
CA THR A 111 -3.05 -0.79 8.71
C THR A 111 -4.40 -0.08 8.62
N VAL A 112 -5.34 -0.70 7.88
CA VAL A 112 -6.72 -0.21 7.82
C VAL A 112 -7.37 -0.20 9.20
N GLY A 113 -7.03 -1.17 10.06
CA GLY A 113 -7.49 -1.21 11.45
C GLY A 113 -7.06 0.03 12.25
N ASP A 114 -5.82 0.49 12.07
CA ASP A 114 -5.33 1.71 12.72
C ASP A 114 -6.08 2.95 12.22
N LEU A 115 -6.33 3.04 10.90
CA LEU A 115 -7.11 4.12 10.32
C LEU A 115 -8.53 4.15 10.87
N ASN A 116 -9.22 3.00 10.89
CA ASN A 116 -10.59 2.91 11.39
C ASN A 116 -10.67 3.28 12.89
N GLU A 117 -9.69 2.84 13.68
CA GLU A 117 -9.60 3.22 15.09
C GLU A 117 -9.39 4.73 15.26
N ALA A 118 -8.52 5.33 14.48
CA ALA A 118 -8.26 6.78 14.53
C ALA A 118 -9.48 7.59 14.10
N VAL A 119 -10.21 7.15 13.07
CA VAL A 119 -11.49 7.75 12.64
C VAL A 119 -12.53 7.66 13.75
N ALA A 120 -12.68 6.51 14.40
CA ALA A 120 -13.61 6.32 15.51
C ALA A 120 -13.28 7.21 16.73
N LYS A 121 -11.98 7.54 16.92
CA LYS A 121 -11.51 8.46 17.98
C LYS A 121 -11.60 9.94 17.60
N GLY A 122 -12.08 10.28 16.39
CA GLY A 122 -12.25 11.66 15.94
C GLY A 122 -11.00 12.33 15.37
N HIS A 123 -9.93 11.59 15.10
CA HIS A 123 -8.66 12.13 14.57
C HIS A 123 -8.63 12.32 13.04
N THR A 124 -9.77 12.26 12.36
CA THR A 124 -9.88 12.32 10.90
C THR A 124 -9.26 13.60 10.34
N THR A 125 -9.57 14.75 10.92
CA THR A 125 -9.06 16.06 10.45
C THR A 125 -7.54 16.14 10.56
N ASP A 126 -6.97 15.68 11.67
CA ASP A 126 -5.51 15.69 11.89
C ASP A 126 -4.80 14.81 10.86
N ILE A 127 -5.36 13.63 10.58
CA ILE A 127 -4.83 12.70 9.57
C ILE A 127 -4.85 13.33 8.17
N ILE A 128 -5.95 13.97 7.80
CA ILE A 128 -6.08 14.66 6.50
C ILE A 128 -5.05 15.79 6.41
N ASN A 129 -5.01 16.67 7.39
CA ASN A 129 -4.08 17.81 7.40
C ASN A 129 -2.61 17.36 7.31
N LEU A 130 -2.24 16.34 8.08
CA LEU A 130 -0.88 15.81 8.04
C LEU A 130 -0.56 15.13 6.70
N SER A 131 -1.51 14.40 6.12
CA SER A 131 -1.35 13.77 4.81
C SER A 131 -1.16 14.81 3.70
N GLU A 132 -1.96 15.89 3.74
CA GLU A 132 -1.83 17.01 2.79
C GLU A 132 -0.51 17.75 2.97
N ALA A 133 -0.05 17.97 4.20
CA ALA A 133 1.23 18.60 4.48
C ALA A 133 2.42 17.76 3.94
N LEU A 134 2.38 16.44 4.10
CA LEU A 134 3.39 15.54 3.55
C LEU A 134 3.41 15.59 2.03
N GLN A 135 2.24 15.59 1.39
CA GLN A 135 2.11 15.70 -0.06
C GLN A 135 2.65 17.03 -0.57
N GLU A 136 2.26 18.15 0.06
CA GLU A 136 2.70 19.48 -0.35
C GLU A 136 4.22 19.66 -0.20
N LYS A 137 4.78 19.15 0.90
CA LYS A 137 6.23 19.10 1.12
C LYS A 137 6.96 18.35 0.01
N LYS A 138 6.40 17.23 -0.47
CA LYS A 138 6.98 16.46 -1.57
C LYS A 138 6.92 17.23 -2.88
N ILE A 139 5.80 17.89 -3.19
CA ILE A 139 5.63 18.69 -4.41
C ILE A 139 6.58 19.90 -4.39
N SER A 140 6.73 20.56 -3.24
CA SER A 140 7.71 21.64 -3.05
C SER A 140 9.13 21.18 -3.33
N HIS A 141 9.52 20.03 -2.77
CA HIS A 141 10.85 19.46 -3.02
C HIS A 141 11.10 19.16 -4.51
N ILE A 142 10.10 18.63 -5.22
CA ILE A 142 10.18 18.40 -6.66
C ILE A 142 10.37 19.73 -7.42
N ALA A 143 9.66 20.79 -7.02
CA ALA A 143 9.83 22.12 -7.61
C ALA A 143 11.22 22.68 -7.38
N ASP A 144 11.79 22.50 -6.19
CA ASP A 144 13.15 22.92 -5.85
C ASP A 144 14.19 22.17 -6.69
N GLU A 145 14.02 20.84 -6.88
CA GLU A 145 14.88 20.04 -7.76
C GLU A 145 14.80 20.51 -9.22
N ILE A 146 13.61 20.84 -9.72
CA ILE A 146 13.44 21.38 -11.08
C ILE A 146 14.14 22.75 -11.20
N ALA A 147 13.95 23.64 -10.23
CA ALA A 147 14.57 24.96 -10.21
C ALA A 147 16.09 24.90 -10.16
N ALA A 148 16.65 23.95 -9.43
CA ALA A 148 18.10 23.74 -9.31
C ALA A 148 18.74 23.21 -10.62
N ARG A 149 17.96 22.56 -11.49
CA ARG A 149 18.46 22.01 -12.76
C ARG A 149 18.50 23.06 -13.86
N LYS A 150 19.68 23.52 -14.22
CA LYS A 150 19.83 24.47 -15.33
C LYS A 150 19.33 23.88 -16.66
N GLY A 151 18.53 24.65 -17.39
CA GLY A 151 18.11 24.33 -18.76
C GLY A 151 16.89 23.42 -18.88
N VAL A 152 16.18 23.10 -17.80
CA VAL A 152 14.89 22.41 -17.88
C VAL A 152 13.87 23.31 -18.55
N LYS A 153 13.35 22.88 -19.72
CA LYS A 153 12.31 23.60 -20.48
C LYS A 153 10.97 22.88 -20.49
N LEU A 154 10.99 21.56 -20.27
CA LEU A 154 9.81 20.71 -20.33
C LEU A 154 9.82 19.72 -19.17
N VAL A 155 8.70 19.62 -18.47
CA VAL A 155 8.45 18.63 -17.42
C VAL A 155 7.25 17.80 -17.84
N LEU A 156 7.40 16.51 -17.98
CA LEU A 156 6.35 15.57 -18.34
C LEU A 156 5.87 14.84 -17.09
N LEU A 157 4.57 14.96 -16.80
CA LEU A 157 3.91 14.26 -15.72
C LEU A 157 3.05 13.12 -16.28
N ALA A 158 3.47 11.88 -16.05
CA ALA A 158 2.76 10.69 -16.49
C ALA A 158 2.16 9.92 -15.31
N GLY A 159 1.09 9.18 -15.58
CA GLY A 159 0.43 8.33 -14.59
C GLY A 159 -0.88 7.77 -15.13
N PRO A 160 -1.47 6.75 -14.47
CA PRO A 160 -2.73 6.14 -14.89
C PRO A 160 -3.91 7.13 -14.78
N SER A 161 -5.07 6.72 -15.30
CA SER A 161 -6.31 7.50 -15.12
C SER A 161 -6.63 7.66 -13.63
N SER A 162 -7.21 8.80 -13.25
CA SER A 162 -7.58 9.13 -11.86
C SER A 162 -6.43 9.15 -10.84
N SER A 163 -5.16 9.22 -11.29
CA SER A 163 -3.99 9.29 -10.40
C SER A 163 -3.68 10.70 -9.86
N GLY A 164 -4.52 11.69 -10.11
CA GLY A 164 -4.31 13.05 -9.64
C GLY A 164 -3.32 13.88 -10.46
N LYS A 165 -2.96 13.47 -11.69
CA LYS A 165 -2.02 14.21 -12.56
C LYS A 165 -2.32 15.71 -12.68
N THR A 166 -3.56 16.06 -12.99
CA THR A 166 -3.99 17.44 -13.16
C THR A 166 -3.85 18.24 -11.86
N THR A 167 -4.22 17.65 -10.73
CA THR A 167 -4.08 18.30 -9.42
C THR A 167 -2.60 18.50 -9.07
N THR A 168 -1.78 17.48 -9.29
CA THR A 168 -0.33 17.57 -9.06
C THR A 168 0.32 18.59 -9.97
N CYS A 169 -0.06 18.65 -11.25
CA CYS A 169 0.45 19.64 -12.20
C CYS A 169 0.15 21.08 -11.72
N LYS A 170 -1.08 21.35 -11.29
CA LYS A 170 -1.48 22.66 -10.76
C LYS A 170 -0.70 23.05 -9.50
N ARG A 171 -0.58 22.12 -8.53
CA ARG A 171 0.19 22.35 -7.29
C ARG A 171 1.67 22.55 -7.57
N LEU A 172 2.26 21.75 -8.46
CA LEU A 172 3.65 21.90 -8.89
C LEU A 172 3.90 23.26 -9.55
N SER A 173 2.96 23.72 -10.38
CA SER A 173 3.06 25.05 -11.01
C SER A 173 3.07 26.19 -9.99
N ILE A 174 2.28 26.08 -8.91
CA ILE A 174 2.30 27.05 -7.82
C ILE A 174 3.66 27.04 -7.12
N GLN A 175 4.22 25.88 -6.84
CA GLN A 175 5.54 25.76 -6.18
C GLN A 175 6.67 26.27 -7.10
N LEU A 176 6.57 26.07 -8.42
CA LEU A 176 7.52 26.63 -9.39
C LEU A 176 7.42 28.17 -9.43
N LEU A 177 6.20 28.74 -9.36
CA LEU A 177 6.02 30.19 -9.24
C LEU A 177 6.67 30.74 -7.96
N ALA A 178 6.55 30.04 -6.83
CA ALA A 178 7.20 30.41 -5.58
C ALA A 178 8.74 30.40 -5.71
N ASN A 179 9.29 29.54 -6.59
CA ASN A 179 10.70 29.50 -6.94
C ASN A 179 11.10 30.50 -8.05
N GLY A 180 10.20 31.45 -8.42
CA GLY A 180 10.45 32.46 -9.46
C GLY A 180 10.36 31.94 -10.90
N ILE A 181 9.89 30.72 -11.12
CA ILE A 181 9.72 30.11 -12.46
C ILE A 181 8.27 30.19 -12.86
N LYS A 182 7.98 30.77 -14.03
CA LYS A 182 6.62 30.88 -14.58
C LYS A 182 6.36 29.76 -15.59
N PRO A 183 5.71 28.64 -15.17
CA PRO A 183 5.41 27.54 -16.09
C PRO A 183 4.22 27.88 -17.00
N LEU A 184 4.21 27.29 -18.19
CA LEU A 184 3.02 27.14 -19.04
C LEU A 184 2.44 25.76 -18.79
N GLN A 185 1.13 25.67 -18.59
CA GLN A 185 0.39 24.40 -18.41
C GLN A 185 -0.33 23.99 -19.68
#